data_e58313e467827fec466e966924d7b8bb
#
_entry.id   e58313e467827fec466e966924d7b8bb
#
_cell.length_a   1.000
_cell.length_b   1.000
_cell.length_c   1.000
_cell.angle_alpha   90.00
_cell.angle_beta   90.00
_cell.angle_gamma   90.00
#
_symmetry.space_group_name_H-M   'P 1'
#
loop_
_entity.id
_entity.type
_entity.pdbx_description
1 polymer ?
#
loop_
_entity_poly.entity_id
_entity_poly.type
_entity_poly.pdbx_seq_one_letter_code
_entity_poly.pdbx_strand_id
1 'polypeptide(L)'
;MASKTRLVYLLITTFCLAGCGYKSRNPVSENGLSSADTIQTALAPRYAKGFKITVRPDGVKLLYISEPNNNHAIPELFALVPKGTKAEIPDGYTVIPTPTDRVICMTTPQLAGFTGLNAYDKVVATSTTRRMQNKEWLARLKDGRVKKIGMEGNFDTEIIIASQPDIIFVSPNRRGGYEVMKELNIPLVPYWAFKETSPLGLSEWIKVAGMFIGKEEEACQLFAQMEQRYNLLKAKVSNVKQRPSVFSGEMRRGTWYVPGGQSFYARLFADAGADYFMKDNPETGGVLMDFETVYAKGYNAGYWRVMNGYKGEFSRSEEHTSELQS
;
A
#
# COMPACT_ATOMS: atom_id res chain seq x y z
N MET A 1 31.01 -58.07 -53.42
CA MET A 1 32.27 -58.25 -52.67
C MET A 1 32.00 -57.95 -51.22
N ALA A 2 32.00 -59.00 -50.43
CA ALA A 2 32.47 -59.23 -49.09
C ALA A 2 32.10 -58.20 -48.05
N SER A 3 31.13 -58.49 -47.15
CA SER A 3 31.24 -59.24 -45.91
C SER A 3 32.13 -58.58 -44.87
N LYS A 4 31.54 -58.21 -43.76
CA LYS A 4 31.90 -58.81 -42.46
C LYS A 4 31.01 -58.31 -41.32
N THR A 5 30.12 -59.18 -40.87
CA THR A 5 29.50 -59.31 -39.58
C THR A 5 30.55 -59.32 -38.48
N ARG A 6 30.40 -58.56 -37.42
CA ARG A 6 30.94 -58.98 -36.11
C ARG A 6 29.95 -58.63 -34.99
N LEU A 7 29.42 -59.70 -34.52
CA LEU A 7 28.77 -60.01 -33.23
C LEU A 7 29.71 -59.60 -32.09
N VAL A 8 29.28 -58.81 -31.14
CA VAL A 8 30.00 -58.64 -29.88
C VAL A 8 28.98 -58.76 -28.73
N TYR A 9 29.23 -59.76 -27.99
CA TYR A 9 28.67 -60.35 -26.81
C TYR A 9 28.07 -59.37 -25.80
N LEU A 10 26.87 -59.75 -25.37
CA LEU A 10 26.18 -59.40 -24.14
C LEU A 10 27.02 -59.87 -22.93
N LEU A 11 27.50 -58.93 -22.12
CA LEU A 11 28.03 -59.19 -20.79
C LEU A 11 27.10 -58.55 -19.77
N ILE A 12 26.21 -59.39 -19.27
CA ILE A 12 25.41 -59.10 -18.08
C ILE A 12 26.35 -59.22 -16.87
N THR A 13 26.70 -58.09 -16.32
CA THR A 13 27.26 -58.07 -14.95
C THR A 13 26.22 -57.47 -14.03
N THR A 14 25.65 -58.37 -13.24
CA THR A 14 24.85 -58.12 -12.06
C THR A 14 25.68 -57.28 -11.08
N PHE A 15 25.34 -56.00 -10.91
CA PHE A 15 25.94 -55.18 -9.84
C PHE A 15 24.94 -55.02 -8.73
N CYS A 16 25.32 -55.50 -7.58
CA CYS A 16 24.55 -55.51 -6.37
C CYS A 16 24.08 -54.10 -5.95
N LEU A 17 22.82 -54.03 -5.57
CA LEU A 17 22.18 -52.95 -4.87
C LEU A 17 22.89 -52.69 -3.54
N ALA A 18 23.80 -51.75 -3.49
CA ALA A 18 24.15 -51.04 -2.27
C ALA A 18 23.32 -49.74 -2.26
N GLY A 19 22.22 -49.78 -1.54
CA GLY A 19 21.37 -48.64 -1.28
C GLY A 19 22.13 -47.58 -0.48
N CYS A 20 22.74 -46.62 -1.13
CA CYS A 20 23.06 -45.37 -0.50
C CYS A 20 21.78 -44.55 -0.43
N GLY A 21 21.14 -44.56 0.73
CA GLY A 21 20.06 -43.64 1.06
C GLY A 21 20.55 -42.22 0.87
N TYR A 22 20.06 -41.60 -0.20
CA TYR A 22 20.14 -40.16 -0.36
C TYR A 22 19.26 -39.54 0.73
N LYS A 23 19.86 -39.26 1.90
CA LYS A 23 19.28 -38.37 2.88
C LYS A 23 19.13 -37.04 2.19
N SER A 24 17.92 -36.69 1.76
CA SER A 24 17.49 -35.34 1.51
C SER A 24 18.00 -34.53 2.71
N ARG A 25 19.02 -33.73 2.49
CA ARG A 25 19.38 -32.68 3.42
C ARG A 25 18.19 -31.72 3.39
N ASN A 26 17.35 -31.82 4.42
CA ASN A 26 16.48 -30.73 4.79
C ASN A 26 17.37 -29.49 4.81
N PRO A 27 16.95 -28.35 4.19
CA PRO A 27 17.69 -27.14 4.34
C PRO A 27 17.85 -26.90 5.85
N VAL A 28 19.08 -26.70 6.27
CA VAL A 28 19.44 -26.34 7.63
C VAL A 28 18.53 -25.18 8.00
N SER A 29 17.71 -25.38 9.03
CA SER A 29 16.96 -24.34 9.71
C SER A 29 17.96 -23.29 10.14
N GLU A 30 18.06 -22.22 9.36
CA GLU A 30 18.75 -21.01 9.80
C GLU A 30 17.96 -20.45 10.98
N ASN A 31 18.63 -20.40 12.10
CA ASN A 31 18.24 -19.72 13.33
C ASN A 31 16.86 -20.10 13.88
N GLY A 32 16.85 -20.70 15.07
CA GLY A 32 15.66 -21.09 15.84
C GLY A 32 14.82 -19.89 16.31
N LEU A 33 14.34 -19.09 15.37
CA LEU A 33 13.33 -18.08 15.61
C LEU A 33 11.98 -18.79 15.84
N SER A 34 11.25 -18.38 16.86
CA SER A 34 9.89 -18.84 17.08
C SER A 34 8.99 -18.38 15.91
N SER A 35 7.85 -19.03 15.73
CA SER A 35 6.87 -18.59 14.73
C SER A 35 6.45 -17.13 14.97
N ALA A 36 6.37 -16.71 16.23
CA ALA A 36 6.07 -15.32 16.60
C ALA A 36 7.19 -14.34 16.16
N ASP A 37 8.46 -14.73 16.32
CA ASP A 37 9.59 -13.89 15.87
C ASP A 37 9.63 -13.76 14.36
N THR A 38 9.31 -14.84 13.65
CA THR A 38 9.25 -14.83 12.17
C THR A 38 8.16 -13.89 11.68
N ILE A 39 6.94 -13.99 12.23
CA ILE A 39 5.84 -13.12 11.83
C ILE A 39 6.06 -11.67 12.31
N GLN A 40 6.66 -11.45 13.49
CA GLN A 40 7.07 -10.13 13.97
C GLN A 40 8.00 -9.47 12.98
N THR A 41 9.03 -10.17 12.51
CA THR A 41 10.00 -9.63 11.53
C THR A 41 9.34 -9.31 10.20
N ALA A 42 8.44 -10.17 9.71
CA ALA A 42 7.74 -9.95 8.45
C ALA A 42 6.76 -8.76 8.51
N LEU A 43 6.05 -8.60 9.64
CA LEU A 43 5.07 -7.53 9.83
C LEU A 43 5.72 -6.18 10.16
N ALA A 44 6.88 -6.16 10.81
CA ALA A 44 7.56 -4.92 11.17
C ALA A 44 7.73 -4.01 9.95
N PRO A 45 7.34 -2.72 10.06
CA PRO A 45 7.48 -1.80 8.94
C PRO A 45 8.96 -1.48 8.69
N ARG A 46 9.35 -1.51 7.41
CA ARG A 46 10.70 -1.14 6.94
C ARG A 46 10.74 0.24 6.30
N TYR A 47 9.63 0.67 5.74
CA TYR A 47 9.48 1.92 4.98
C TYR A 47 8.39 2.82 5.55
N ALA A 48 7.30 2.24 6.00
CA ALA A 48 6.21 2.99 6.60
C ALA A 48 6.63 3.56 7.97
N LYS A 49 6.22 4.79 8.23
CA LYS A 49 6.52 5.52 9.47
C LYS A 49 5.28 5.68 10.36
N GLY A 50 4.10 5.46 9.80
CA GLY A 50 2.84 5.70 10.48
C GLY A 50 2.35 4.55 11.33
N PHE A 51 3.03 3.41 11.37
CA PHE A 51 2.66 2.33 12.30
C PHE A 51 3.87 1.58 12.85
N LYS A 52 3.69 0.97 14.01
CA LYS A 52 4.62 0.01 14.63
C LYS A 52 3.82 -1.16 15.14
N ILE A 53 4.45 -2.32 15.26
CA ILE A 53 3.80 -3.54 15.70
C ILE A 53 4.70 -4.36 16.62
N THR A 54 4.09 -4.97 17.62
CA THR A 54 4.70 -6.01 18.46
C THR A 54 3.80 -7.23 18.43
N VAL A 55 4.32 -8.38 18.05
CA VAL A 55 3.62 -9.65 18.07
C VAL A 55 4.00 -10.40 19.34
N ARG A 56 3.00 -10.80 20.12
CA ARG A 56 3.18 -11.56 21.35
C ARG A 56 3.15 -13.07 21.09
N PRO A 57 3.73 -13.90 21.97
CA PRO A 57 3.69 -15.35 21.83
C PRO A 57 2.27 -15.96 21.81
N ASP A 58 1.30 -15.29 22.45
CA ASP A 58 -0.13 -15.66 22.44
C ASP A 58 -0.86 -15.26 21.16
N GLY A 59 -0.15 -14.73 20.17
CA GLY A 59 -0.69 -14.30 18.88
C GLY A 59 -1.32 -12.92 18.90
N VAL A 60 -1.40 -12.26 20.07
CA VAL A 60 -1.86 -10.87 20.15
C VAL A 60 -0.88 -9.94 19.45
N LYS A 61 -1.41 -9.02 18.64
CA LYS A 61 -0.63 -8.01 17.97
C LYS A 61 -0.94 -6.63 18.58
N LEU A 62 0.08 -6.01 19.16
CA LEU A 62 -0.01 -4.64 19.68
C LEU A 62 0.40 -3.68 18.57
N LEU A 63 -0.56 -2.96 18.04
CA LEU A 63 -0.40 -2.05 16.91
C LEU A 63 -0.48 -0.61 17.38
N TYR A 64 0.54 0.18 17.02
CA TYR A 64 0.66 1.61 17.27
C TYR A 64 0.48 2.33 15.93
N ILE A 65 -0.47 3.22 15.85
CA ILE A 65 -0.72 4.02 14.64
C ILE A 65 -0.58 5.50 14.98
N SER A 66 0.22 6.23 14.22
CA SER A 66 0.39 7.68 14.38
C SER A 66 0.56 8.36 13.02
N GLU A 67 0.39 9.67 12.98
CA GLU A 67 0.66 10.44 11.75
C GLU A 67 2.15 10.34 11.38
N PRO A 68 2.50 9.87 10.16
CA PRO A 68 3.89 9.82 9.70
C PRO A 68 4.53 11.21 9.71
N ASN A 69 5.81 11.25 10.10
CA ASN A 69 6.63 12.47 10.14
C ASN A 69 6.13 13.57 11.09
N ASN A 70 5.19 13.27 11.99
CA ASN A 70 4.76 14.15 13.06
C ASN A 70 5.27 13.62 14.41
N ASN A 71 6.38 14.17 14.89
CA ASN A 71 7.02 13.73 16.14
C ASN A 71 6.20 14.05 17.41
N HIS A 72 5.17 14.86 17.29
CA HIS A 72 4.27 15.24 18.38
C HIS A 72 2.92 14.50 18.31
N ALA A 73 2.72 13.63 17.30
CA ALA A 73 1.49 12.85 17.20
C ALA A 73 1.39 11.85 18.35
N ILE A 74 0.27 11.87 19.05
CA ILE A 74 -0.06 10.85 20.04
C ILE A 74 -0.51 9.61 19.29
N PRO A 75 0.12 8.44 19.49
CA PRO A 75 -0.28 7.23 18.81
C PRO A 75 -1.61 6.71 19.31
N GLU A 76 -2.42 6.18 18.42
CA GLU A 76 -3.58 5.37 18.77
C GLU A 76 -3.14 3.91 18.90
N LEU A 77 -3.61 3.24 19.96
CA LEU A 77 -3.14 1.92 20.37
C LEU A 77 -4.24 0.90 20.17
N PHE A 78 -3.93 -0.17 19.41
CA PHE A 78 -4.85 -1.26 19.14
C PHE A 78 -4.25 -2.60 19.54
N ALA A 79 -5.01 -3.41 20.25
CA ALA A 79 -4.68 -4.79 20.54
C ALA A 79 -5.53 -5.70 19.65
N LEU A 80 -4.92 -6.30 18.65
CA LEU A 80 -5.55 -7.27 17.77
C LEU A 80 -5.47 -8.64 18.42
N VAL A 81 -6.58 -9.09 18.97
CA VAL A 81 -6.66 -10.33 19.76
C VAL A 81 -7.31 -11.42 18.92
N PRO A 82 -6.63 -12.56 18.69
CA PRO A 82 -7.24 -13.68 17.98
C PRO A 82 -8.54 -14.12 18.62
N LYS A 83 -9.61 -14.31 17.86
CA LYS A 83 -10.91 -14.76 18.37
C LYS A 83 -10.75 -16.05 19.17
N GLY A 84 -11.33 -16.09 20.36
CA GLY A 84 -11.22 -17.23 21.28
C GLY A 84 -9.99 -17.22 22.21
N THR A 85 -9.07 -16.28 22.03
CA THR A 85 -7.91 -16.11 22.92
C THR A 85 -8.30 -15.24 24.12
N LYS A 86 -7.95 -15.72 25.32
CA LYS A 86 -8.00 -14.89 26.54
C LYS A 86 -6.61 -14.28 26.74
N ALA A 87 -6.50 -12.98 26.66
CA ALA A 87 -5.24 -12.28 26.81
C ALA A 87 -5.43 -11.07 27.75
N GLU A 88 -4.46 -10.83 28.60
CA GLU A 88 -4.37 -9.57 29.35
C GLU A 88 -3.82 -8.49 28.43
N ILE A 89 -4.57 -7.44 28.23
CA ILE A 89 -4.21 -6.32 27.38
C ILE A 89 -3.85 -5.12 28.27
N PRO A 90 -2.72 -4.44 28.03
CA PRO A 90 -2.37 -3.25 28.79
C PRO A 90 -3.41 -2.15 28.64
N ASP A 91 -3.52 -1.29 29.64
CA ASP A 91 -4.43 -0.15 29.61
C ASP A 91 -4.13 0.79 28.42
N GLY A 92 -5.17 1.44 27.93
CA GLY A 92 -5.08 2.40 26.83
C GLY A 92 -5.17 1.80 25.43
N TYR A 93 -5.24 0.47 25.30
CA TYR A 93 -5.46 -0.17 24.01
C TYR A 93 -6.94 -0.36 23.69
N THR A 94 -7.31 -0.04 22.46
CA THR A 94 -8.59 -0.48 21.88
C THR A 94 -8.46 -1.94 21.48
N VAL A 95 -9.24 -2.82 22.12
CA VAL A 95 -9.20 -4.26 21.83
C VAL A 95 -10.09 -4.57 20.63
N ILE A 96 -9.52 -5.26 19.66
CA ILE A 96 -10.22 -5.66 18.43
C ILE A 96 -10.05 -7.18 18.21
N PRO A 97 -11.14 -7.96 18.30
CA PRO A 97 -11.10 -9.37 17.97
C PRO A 97 -10.79 -9.61 16.48
N THR A 98 -9.77 -10.39 16.18
CA THR A 98 -9.38 -10.72 14.80
C THR A 98 -9.49 -12.20 14.49
N PRO A 99 -9.74 -12.59 13.21
CA PRO A 99 -9.95 -11.71 12.06
C PRO A 99 -11.26 -10.93 12.13
N THR A 100 -11.26 -9.68 11.64
CA THR A 100 -12.49 -8.93 11.40
C THR A 100 -13.13 -9.40 10.11
N ASP A 101 -14.45 -9.37 10.06
CA ASP A 101 -15.24 -9.85 8.92
C ASP A 101 -15.98 -8.73 8.20
N ARG A 102 -16.19 -7.60 8.89
CA ARG A 102 -17.02 -6.50 8.40
C ARG A 102 -16.30 -5.16 8.58
N VAL A 103 -15.73 -4.67 7.51
CA VAL A 103 -14.88 -3.47 7.50
C VAL A 103 -15.54 -2.37 6.67
N ILE A 104 -15.53 -1.15 7.18
CA ILE A 104 -15.83 0.04 6.39
C ILE A 104 -14.54 0.73 5.97
N CYS A 105 -14.42 1.05 4.69
CA CYS A 105 -13.31 1.79 4.12
C CYS A 105 -13.77 3.17 3.63
N MET A 106 -13.14 4.25 4.12
CA MET A 106 -13.50 5.61 3.76
C MET A 106 -12.87 6.10 2.45
N THR A 107 -11.77 5.49 2.01
CA THR A 107 -10.98 6.00 0.88
C THR A 107 -10.54 4.89 -0.07
N THR A 108 -10.26 5.26 -1.34
CA THR A 108 -9.74 4.34 -2.35
C THR A 108 -8.40 3.68 -1.95
N PRO A 109 -7.41 4.38 -1.35
CA PRO A 109 -6.20 3.73 -0.86
C PRO A 109 -6.45 2.62 0.16
N GLN A 110 -7.46 2.76 1.04
CA GLN A 110 -7.85 1.70 1.97
C GLN A 110 -8.41 0.49 1.21
N LEU A 111 -9.32 0.73 0.26
CA LEU A 111 -9.86 -0.34 -0.60
C LEU A 111 -8.78 -1.06 -1.42
N ALA A 112 -7.68 -0.37 -1.77
CA ALA A 112 -6.60 -0.98 -2.55
C ALA A 112 -5.94 -2.15 -1.79
N GLY A 113 -5.80 -2.07 -0.48
CA GLY A 113 -5.30 -3.16 0.35
C GLY A 113 -6.19 -4.41 0.24
N PHE A 114 -7.50 -4.23 0.36
CA PHE A 114 -8.47 -5.33 0.22
C PHE A 114 -8.53 -5.89 -1.21
N THR A 115 -8.35 -5.03 -2.22
CA THR A 115 -8.22 -5.48 -3.62
C THR A 115 -6.99 -6.37 -3.79
N GLY A 116 -5.84 -5.93 -3.30
CA GLY A 116 -4.58 -6.67 -3.40
C GLY A 116 -4.63 -8.03 -2.70
N LEU A 117 -5.33 -8.12 -1.58
CA LEU A 117 -5.52 -9.34 -0.80
C LEU A 117 -6.69 -10.20 -1.28
N ASN A 118 -7.36 -9.81 -2.37
CA ASN A 118 -8.59 -10.46 -2.86
C ASN A 118 -9.63 -10.67 -1.74
N ALA A 119 -9.79 -9.65 -0.88
CA ALA A 119 -10.64 -9.67 0.30
C ALA A 119 -11.85 -8.73 0.18
N TYR A 120 -12.44 -8.70 -1.00
CA TYR A 120 -13.58 -7.84 -1.32
C TYR A 120 -14.80 -8.08 -0.42
N ASP A 121 -15.00 -9.30 0.02
CA ASP A 121 -16.12 -9.74 0.87
C ASP A 121 -16.02 -9.21 2.31
N LYS A 122 -14.83 -8.79 2.74
CA LYS A 122 -14.62 -8.19 4.05
C LYS A 122 -15.09 -6.74 4.12
N VAL A 123 -15.25 -6.04 2.99
CA VAL A 123 -15.69 -4.65 2.98
C VAL A 123 -17.21 -4.59 2.80
N VAL A 124 -17.90 -4.05 3.80
CA VAL A 124 -19.37 -3.96 3.82
C VAL A 124 -19.88 -2.59 3.41
N ALA A 125 -19.08 -1.54 3.54
CA ALA A 125 -19.47 -0.20 3.13
C ALA A 125 -18.26 0.69 2.80
N THR A 126 -18.50 1.78 2.05
CA THR A 126 -17.49 2.78 1.71
C THR A 126 -18.11 4.16 1.51
N SER A 127 -17.34 5.22 1.76
CA SER A 127 -17.72 6.59 1.42
C SER A 127 -17.25 7.01 0.03
N THR A 128 -16.19 6.37 -0.50
CA THR A 128 -15.56 6.76 -1.75
C THR A 128 -16.12 5.99 -2.94
N THR A 129 -16.79 6.71 -3.84
CA THR A 129 -17.36 6.10 -5.05
C THR A 129 -17.08 6.91 -6.31
N ARG A 130 -16.82 8.21 -6.17
CA ARG A 130 -16.81 9.18 -7.29
C ARG A 130 -15.77 8.91 -8.38
N ARG A 131 -14.62 8.32 -8.03
CA ARG A 131 -13.52 8.04 -8.98
C ARG A 131 -13.13 6.56 -8.98
N MET A 132 -14.03 5.71 -8.52
CA MET A 132 -13.80 4.27 -8.51
C MET A 132 -13.83 3.73 -9.93
N GLN A 133 -12.76 3.03 -10.32
CA GLN A 133 -12.63 2.41 -11.64
C GLN A 133 -12.58 0.89 -11.57
N ASN A 134 -12.32 0.33 -10.39
CA ASN A 134 -12.28 -1.10 -10.20
C ASN A 134 -13.66 -1.72 -10.43
N LYS A 135 -13.74 -2.63 -11.39
CA LYS A 135 -15.02 -3.22 -11.84
C LYS A 135 -15.72 -4.04 -10.75
N GLU A 136 -14.95 -4.75 -9.92
CA GLU A 136 -15.51 -5.57 -8.84
C GLU A 136 -16.14 -4.68 -7.75
N TRP A 137 -15.47 -3.59 -7.33
CA TRP A 137 -16.06 -2.64 -6.40
C TRP A 137 -17.32 -1.99 -6.96
N LEU A 138 -17.33 -1.62 -8.25
CA LEU A 138 -18.51 -1.05 -8.89
C LEU A 138 -19.67 -2.04 -8.95
N ALA A 139 -19.39 -3.32 -9.23
CA ALA A 139 -20.41 -4.37 -9.21
C ALA A 139 -21.00 -4.55 -7.81
N ARG A 140 -20.15 -4.61 -6.76
CA ARG A 140 -20.56 -4.77 -5.36
C ARG A 140 -21.37 -3.58 -4.83
N LEU A 141 -21.06 -2.37 -5.30
CA LEU A 141 -21.88 -1.18 -5.02
C LEU A 141 -23.23 -1.23 -5.70
N LYS A 142 -23.28 -1.73 -6.94
CA LYS A 142 -24.51 -1.82 -7.74
C LYS A 142 -25.47 -2.87 -7.18
N ASP A 143 -24.95 -4.04 -6.78
CA ASP A 143 -25.78 -5.14 -6.25
C ASP A 143 -26.03 -5.04 -4.73
N GLY A 144 -25.48 -4.01 -4.09
CA GLY A 144 -25.72 -3.72 -2.68
C GLY A 144 -24.92 -4.55 -1.69
N ARG A 145 -23.95 -5.38 -2.13
CA ARG A 145 -23.01 -6.08 -1.25
C ARG A 145 -22.11 -5.11 -0.50
N VAL A 146 -21.79 -3.96 -1.10
CA VAL A 146 -21.10 -2.84 -0.45
C VAL A 146 -22.04 -1.64 -0.42
N LYS A 147 -22.30 -1.11 0.77
CA LYS A 147 -23.16 0.06 0.96
C LYS A 147 -22.39 1.36 0.78
N LYS A 148 -23.11 2.41 0.37
CA LYS A 148 -22.55 3.75 0.30
C LYS A 148 -23.00 4.55 1.52
N ILE A 149 -22.05 4.98 2.35
CA ILE A 149 -22.31 5.67 3.62
C ILE A 149 -22.23 7.20 3.55
N GLY A 150 -22.44 7.78 2.38
CA GLY A 150 -22.37 9.23 2.21
C GLY A 150 -20.95 9.75 2.01
N MET A 151 -20.74 11.03 2.28
CA MET A 151 -19.49 11.74 2.09
C MET A 151 -19.03 12.35 3.41
N GLU A 152 -17.76 12.74 3.44
CA GLU A 152 -17.18 13.51 4.52
C GLU A 152 -18.03 14.72 4.92
N GLY A 153 -18.28 14.85 6.22
CA GLY A 153 -19.16 15.89 6.77
C GLY A 153 -20.66 15.57 6.73
N ASN A 154 -21.06 14.50 6.03
CA ASN A 154 -22.45 14.04 5.96
C ASN A 154 -22.51 12.51 5.76
N PHE A 155 -22.12 11.78 6.79
CA PHE A 155 -22.18 10.33 6.79
C PHE A 155 -23.58 9.85 7.19
N ASP A 156 -24.03 8.81 6.53
CA ASP A 156 -25.30 8.13 6.86
C ASP A 156 -25.04 7.12 7.98
N THR A 157 -25.34 7.54 9.19
CA THR A 157 -25.14 6.72 10.41
C THR A 157 -26.06 5.52 10.46
N GLU A 158 -27.25 5.61 9.89
CA GLU A 158 -28.18 4.47 9.81
C GLU A 158 -27.61 3.35 8.95
N ILE A 159 -27.05 3.70 7.80
CA ILE A 159 -26.40 2.72 6.91
C ILE A 159 -25.13 2.16 7.61
N ILE A 160 -24.37 2.97 8.34
CA ILE A 160 -23.21 2.49 9.09
C ILE A 160 -23.63 1.46 10.12
N ILE A 161 -24.63 1.77 10.96
CA ILE A 161 -25.16 0.85 11.99
C ILE A 161 -25.72 -0.41 11.35
N ALA A 162 -26.54 -0.26 10.30
CA ALA A 162 -27.15 -1.39 9.58
C ALA A 162 -26.10 -2.28 8.90
N SER A 163 -24.92 -1.74 8.60
CA SER A 163 -23.79 -2.50 8.06
C SER A 163 -23.06 -3.32 9.11
N GLN A 164 -23.32 -3.12 10.40
CA GLN A 164 -22.71 -3.85 11.53
C GLN A 164 -21.19 -4.05 11.37
N PRO A 165 -20.40 -2.99 11.19
CA PRO A 165 -18.97 -3.14 10.99
C PRO A 165 -18.25 -3.50 12.29
N ASP A 166 -17.22 -4.34 12.20
CA ASP A 166 -16.29 -4.61 13.29
C ASP A 166 -15.34 -3.42 13.52
N ILE A 167 -14.96 -2.74 12.43
CA ILE A 167 -14.08 -1.58 12.42
C ILE A 167 -14.41 -0.62 11.27
N ILE A 168 -13.97 0.62 11.42
CA ILE A 168 -14.00 1.62 10.35
C ILE A 168 -12.57 2.15 10.14
N PHE A 169 -11.98 1.95 8.96
CA PHE A 169 -10.77 2.65 8.57
C PHE A 169 -11.10 4.09 8.23
N VAL A 170 -10.54 5.02 9.00
CA VAL A 170 -10.75 6.46 8.81
C VAL A 170 -9.53 7.15 8.20
N SER A 171 -9.72 8.35 7.65
CA SER A 171 -8.66 9.19 7.12
C SER A 171 -8.63 10.49 7.92
N PRO A 172 -7.87 10.58 9.04
CA PRO A 172 -8.04 11.61 10.06
C PRO A 172 -7.83 13.06 9.61
N ASN A 173 -7.17 13.25 8.48
CA ASN A 173 -6.79 14.58 8.00
C ASN A 173 -7.85 15.25 7.13
N ARG A 174 -9.04 14.70 7.08
CA ARG A 174 -10.14 15.25 6.30
C ARG A 174 -11.14 15.97 7.20
N ARG A 175 -11.89 16.86 6.59
CA ARG A 175 -12.82 17.80 7.24
C ARG A 175 -13.85 17.07 8.07
N GLY A 176 -13.67 16.87 9.36
CA GLY A 176 -14.68 16.50 10.36
C GLY A 176 -15.72 15.41 9.99
N GLY A 177 -16.61 15.16 10.91
CA GLY A 177 -17.71 14.22 10.72
C GLY A 177 -17.45 12.84 11.33
N TYR A 178 -16.26 12.61 11.86
CA TYR A 178 -15.97 11.37 12.60
C TYR A 178 -16.49 11.40 14.03
N GLU A 179 -16.83 12.59 14.55
CA GLU A 179 -17.41 12.77 15.89
C GLU A 179 -18.67 11.91 16.05
N VAL A 180 -19.56 11.95 15.07
CA VAL A 180 -20.79 11.14 15.06
C VAL A 180 -20.46 9.63 15.04
N MET A 181 -19.39 9.23 14.37
CA MET A 181 -18.98 7.82 14.34
C MET A 181 -18.39 7.34 15.67
N LYS A 182 -17.72 8.23 16.43
CA LYS A 182 -17.21 7.91 17.77
C LYS A 182 -18.34 7.53 18.73
N GLU A 183 -19.51 8.14 18.55
CA GLU A 183 -20.70 7.86 19.37
C GLU A 183 -21.29 6.47 19.09
N LEU A 184 -20.96 5.85 17.98
CA LEU A 184 -21.48 4.53 17.59
C LEU A 184 -20.77 3.36 18.30
N ASN A 185 -19.77 3.62 19.12
CA ASN A 185 -18.95 2.59 19.78
C ASN A 185 -18.30 1.57 18.82
N ILE A 186 -18.06 1.98 17.58
CA ILE A 186 -17.35 1.18 16.58
C ILE A 186 -15.88 1.64 16.54
N PRO A 187 -14.90 0.74 16.66
CA PRO A 187 -13.49 1.13 16.61
C PRO A 187 -13.14 1.86 15.31
N LEU A 188 -12.64 3.08 15.45
CA LEU A 188 -12.13 3.89 14.35
C LEU A 188 -10.62 3.69 14.24
N VAL A 189 -10.16 3.14 13.14
CA VAL A 189 -8.75 2.84 12.92
C VAL A 189 -8.18 3.86 11.92
N PRO A 190 -7.28 4.76 12.32
CA PRO A 190 -6.68 5.73 11.43
C PRO A 190 -5.78 5.04 10.40
N TYR A 191 -5.95 5.40 9.13
CA TYR A 191 -5.17 4.84 8.03
C TYR A 191 -4.37 5.94 7.35
N TRP A 192 -3.11 6.13 7.79
CA TRP A 192 -2.26 7.25 7.41
C TRP A 192 -1.41 7.01 6.16
N ALA A 193 -1.65 5.97 5.40
CA ALA A 193 -0.89 5.62 4.20
C ALA A 193 -0.64 6.81 3.25
N PHE A 194 -1.61 7.71 3.13
CA PHE A 194 -1.53 8.90 2.27
C PHE A 194 -0.55 9.97 2.76
N LYS A 195 -0.09 9.89 4.01
CA LYS A 195 0.95 10.78 4.59
C LYS A 195 2.36 10.21 4.48
N GLU A 196 2.51 8.97 4.05
CA GLU A 196 3.82 8.40 3.79
C GLU A 196 4.51 9.14 2.64
N THR A 197 5.79 9.43 2.83
CA THR A 197 6.59 10.20 1.86
C THR A 197 7.34 9.32 0.87
N SER A 198 7.16 8.00 0.94
CA SER A 198 7.78 7.05 0.01
C SER A 198 6.75 6.09 -0.58
N PRO A 199 6.93 5.66 -1.86
CA PRO A 199 6.04 4.69 -2.49
C PRO A 199 5.97 3.36 -1.76
N LEU A 200 7.11 2.85 -1.27
CA LEU A 200 7.14 1.62 -0.49
C LEU A 200 6.50 1.79 0.89
N GLY A 201 6.69 2.95 1.54
CA GLY A 201 6.01 3.24 2.82
C GLY A 201 4.50 3.24 2.69
N LEU A 202 3.97 3.88 1.65
CA LEU A 202 2.53 3.85 1.35
C LEU A 202 2.05 2.42 1.09
N SER A 203 2.79 1.65 0.28
CA SER A 203 2.39 0.29 -0.09
C SER A 203 2.44 -0.68 1.09
N GLU A 204 3.31 -0.43 2.07
CA GLU A 204 3.50 -1.29 3.24
C GLU A 204 2.27 -1.31 4.18
N TRP A 205 1.38 -0.33 4.08
CA TRP A 205 0.12 -0.31 4.82
C TRP A 205 -0.83 -1.48 4.47
N ILE A 206 -0.54 -2.23 3.40
CA ILE A 206 -1.26 -3.49 3.13
C ILE A 206 -1.11 -4.49 4.27
N LYS A 207 0.02 -4.46 5.00
CA LYS A 207 0.23 -5.29 6.19
C LYS A 207 -0.78 -4.95 7.29
N VAL A 208 -1.09 -3.66 7.46
CA VAL A 208 -2.12 -3.22 8.42
C VAL A 208 -3.48 -3.81 8.03
N ALA A 209 -3.89 -3.69 6.77
CA ALA A 209 -5.14 -4.30 6.31
C ALA A 209 -5.15 -5.82 6.54
N GLY A 210 -4.04 -6.51 6.20
CA GLY A 210 -3.89 -7.95 6.39
C GLY A 210 -4.06 -8.38 7.85
N MET A 211 -3.46 -7.64 8.79
CA MET A 211 -3.54 -7.96 10.22
C MET A 211 -4.97 -7.93 10.77
N PHE A 212 -5.81 -7.01 10.29
CA PHE A 212 -7.19 -6.94 10.74
C PHE A 212 -8.04 -8.09 10.21
N ILE A 213 -7.77 -8.61 9.03
CA ILE A 213 -8.61 -9.63 8.37
C ILE A 213 -8.01 -11.04 8.39
N GLY A 214 -6.91 -11.25 9.13
CA GLY A 214 -6.26 -12.54 9.25
C GLY A 214 -5.56 -13.01 7.96
N LYS A 215 -5.01 -12.06 7.18
CA LYS A 215 -4.24 -12.30 5.95
C LYS A 215 -2.84 -11.68 6.03
N GLU A 216 -2.20 -11.84 7.18
CA GLU A 216 -0.88 -11.26 7.45
C GLU A 216 0.18 -11.83 6.52
N GLU A 217 0.16 -13.13 6.32
CA GLU A 217 1.15 -13.80 5.49
C GLU A 217 1.03 -13.38 4.04
N GLU A 218 -0.18 -13.39 3.47
CA GLU A 218 -0.43 -12.94 2.11
C GLU A 218 -0.07 -11.46 1.94
N ALA A 219 -0.34 -10.62 2.95
CA ALA A 219 0.01 -9.20 2.91
C ALA A 219 1.53 -9.00 2.91
N CYS A 220 2.27 -9.74 3.72
CA CYS A 220 3.72 -9.70 3.76
C CYS A 220 4.33 -10.20 2.45
N GLN A 221 3.83 -11.30 1.89
CA GLN A 221 4.28 -11.85 0.61
C GLN A 221 4.02 -10.87 -0.55
N LEU A 222 2.82 -10.29 -0.61
CA LEU A 222 2.48 -9.32 -1.63
C LEU A 222 3.34 -8.06 -1.52
N PHE A 223 3.56 -7.56 -0.30
CA PHE A 223 4.46 -6.43 -0.09
C PHE A 223 5.90 -6.75 -0.53
N ALA A 224 6.43 -7.92 -0.19
CA ALA A 224 7.77 -8.33 -0.59
C ALA A 224 7.93 -8.40 -2.12
N GLN A 225 6.92 -8.89 -2.85
CA GLN A 225 6.90 -8.89 -4.30
C GLN A 225 6.89 -7.46 -4.88
N MET A 226 6.08 -6.56 -4.32
CA MET A 226 6.05 -5.16 -4.73
C MET A 226 7.39 -4.47 -4.47
N GLU A 227 7.98 -4.70 -3.30
CA GLU A 227 9.28 -4.16 -2.92
C GLU A 227 10.39 -4.63 -3.86
N GLN A 228 10.47 -5.93 -4.12
CA GLN A 228 11.45 -6.50 -5.05
C GLN A 228 11.33 -5.88 -6.43
N ARG A 229 10.11 -5.83 -6.98
CA ARG A 229 9.85 -5.24 -8.30
C ARG A 229 10.21 -3.75 -8.34
N TYR A 230 9.84 -3.00 -7.31
CA TYR A 230 10.15 -1.58 -7.20
C TYR A 230 11.67 -1.34 -7.19
N ASN A 231 12.40 -2.07 -6.35
CA ASN A 231 13.84 -1.94 -6.22
C ASN A 231 14.59 -2.37 -7.48
N LEU A 232 14.11 -3.40 -8.19
CA LEU A 232 14.64 -3.79 -9.50
C LEU A 232 14.50 -2.66 -10.54
N LEU A 233 13.34 -2.02 -10.61
CA LEU A 233 13.11 -0.91 -11.53
C LEU A 233 13.97 0.30 -11.17
N LYS A 234 14.05 0.66 -9.88
CA LYS A 234 14.89 1.73 -9.38
C LYS A 234 16.38 1.49 -9.69
N ALA A 235 16.87 0.26 -9.51
CA ALA A 235 18.24 -0.10 -9.82
C ALA A 235 18.57 0.04 -11.33
N LYS A 236 17.63 -0.28 -12.22
CA LYS A 236 17.82 -0.13 -13.68
C LYS A 236 18.10 1.31 -14.10
N VAL A 237 17.57 2.29 -13.39
CA VAL A 237 17.70 3.72 -13.73
C VAL A 237 18.70 4.46 -12.84
N SER A 238 19.34 3.78 -11.87
CA SER A 238 20.26 4.41 -10.92
C SER A 238 21.46 5.08 -11.60
N ASN A 239 21.96 4.50 -12.68
CA ASN A 239 23.17 4.93 -13.41
C ASN A 239 22.86 5.77 -14.66
N VAL A 240 21.62 6.18 -14.87
CA VAL A 240 21.24 7.02 -16.02
C VAL A 240 21.93 8.37 -15.91
N LYS A 241 22.75 8.70 -16.90
CA LYS A 241 23.54 9.95 -16.94
C LYS A 241 22.66 11.17 -17.27
N GLN A 242 21.74 11.02 -18.21
CA GLN A 242 20.79 12.06 -18.59
C GLN A 242 19.43 11.75 -17.94
N ARG A 243 19.06 12.53 -16.96
CA ARG A 243 17.78 12.40 -16.27
C ARG A 243 16.77 13.29 -16.97
N PRO A 244 15.63 12.72 -17.43
CA PRO A 244 14.56 13.54 -17.99
C PRO A 244 14.00 14.49 -16.94
N SER A 245 13.82 15.75 -17.30
CA SER A 245 13.21 16.73 -16.43
C SER A 245 11.70 16.51 -16.37
N VAL A 246 11.15 16.55 -15.15
CA VAL A 246 9.72 16.36 -14.90
C VAL A 246 9.14 17.55 -14.20
N PHE A 247 8.07 18.03 -14.77
CA PHE A 247 7.17 19.02 -14.21
C PHE A 247 5.88 18.34 -13.75
N SER A 248 5.30 18.75 -12.62
CA SER A 248 4.05 18.18 -12.12
C SER A 248 3.20 19.26 -11.47
N GLY A 249 1.89 19.09 -11.55
CA GLY A 249 0.95 20.01 -10.93
C GLY A 249 -0.25 20.30 -11.81
N GLU A 250 -1.11 21.16 -11.29
CA GLU A 250 -2.30 21.65 -12.01
C GLU A 250 -2.73 23.02 -11.49
N MET A 251 -3.33 23.80 -12.35
CA MET A 251 -3.98 25.05 -11.97
C MET A 251 -5.25 24.78 -11.16
N ARG A 252 -5.35 25.38 -9.99
CA ARG A 252 -6.53 25.35 -9.13
C ARG A 252 -6.91 26.75 -8.68
N ARG A 253 -8.03 27.26 -9.17
CA ARG A 253 -8.56 28.57 -8.76
C ARG A 253 -7.52 29.70 -8.90
N GLY A 254 -6.81 29.75 -10.01
CA GLY A 254 -5.82 30.78 -10.28
C GLY A 254 -4.45 30.58 -9.63
N THR A 255 -4.27 29.51 -8.86
CA THR A 255 -2.98 29.16 -8.24
C THR A 255 -2.57 27.78 -8.69
N TRP A 256 -1.29 27.60 -8.95
CA TRP A 256 -0.75 26.30 -9.33
C TRP A 256 -0.45 25.46 -8.10
N TYR A 257 -0.98 24.25 -8.06
CA TYR A 257 -0.72 23.28 -7.00
C TYR A 257 0.30 22.24 -7.48
N VAL A 258 1.45 22.16 -6.80
CA VAL A 258 2.54 21.23 -7.13
C VAL A 258 2.90 20.36 -5.94
N PRO A 259 3.35 19.13 -6.14
CA PRO A 259 3.97 18.33 -5.07
C PRO A 259 5.28 18.98 -4.59
N GLY A 260 5.48 19.06 -3.28
CA GLY A 260 6.77 19.51 -2.71
C GLY A 260 7.91 18.53 -3.01
N GLY A 261 9.16 18.99 -2.83
CA GLY A 261 10.35 18.22 -3.18
C GLY A 261 10.62 17.02 -2.27
N GLN A 262 10.03 16.99 -1.07
CA GLN A 262 10.09 15.85 -0.14
C GLN A 262 8.80 15.02 -0.12
N SER A 263 7.92 15.23 -1.10
CA SER A 263 6.66 14.52 -1.23
C SER A 263 6.84 13.10 -1.79
N PHE A 264 5.79 12.30 -1.64
CA PHE A 264 5.67 10.99 -2.29
C PHE A 264 5.99 11.04 -3.79
N TYR A 265 5.47 12.04 -4.51
CA TYR A 265 5.68 12.14 -5.96
C TYR A 265 7.10 12.55 -6.31
N ALA A 266 7.70 13.48 -5.57
CA ALA A 266 9.11 13.84 -5.78
C ALA A 266 10.01 12.62 -5.59
N ARG A 267 9.74 11.81 -4.56
CA ARG A 267 10.46 10.56 -4.32
C ARG A 267 10.26 9.57 -5.46
N LEU A 268 9.02 9.39 -5.93
CA LEU A 268 8.71 8.52 -7.05
C LEU A 268 9.46 8.92 -8.33
N PHE A 269 9.49 10.22 -8.65
CA PHE A 269 10.25 10.73 -9.80
C PHE A 269 11.74 10.47 -9.66
N ALA A 270 12.32 10.75 -8.49
CA ALA A 270 13.74 10.49 -8.23
C ALA A 270 14.09 8.99 -8.36
N ASP A 271 13.25 8.12 -7.81
CA ASP A 271 13.43 6.67 -7.87
C ASP A 271 13.21 6.12 -9.28
N ALA A 272 12.43 6.81 -10.13
CA ALA A 272 12.27 6.54 -11.56
C ALA A 272 13.40 7.11 -12.44
N GLY A 273 14.41 7.75 -11.84
CA GLY A 273 15.54 8.33 -12.56
C GLY A 273 15.26 9.68 -13.19
N ALA A 274 14.19 10.36 -12.82
CA ALA A 274 13.84 11.68 -13.32
C ALA A 274 14.42 12.81 -12.47
N ASP A 275 14.53 13.99 -13.07
CA ASP A 275 14.90 15.24 -12.42
C ASP A 275 13.65 16.11 -12.23
N TYR A 276 13.16 16.16 -10.98
CA TYR A 276 11.93 16.87 -10.65
C TYR A 276 12.21 18.37 -10.42
N PHE A 277 11.47 19.24 -11.07
CA PHE A 277 11.67 20.69 -11.04
C PHE A 277 11.57 21.33 -9.63
N MET A 278 10.93 20.64 -8.67
CA MET A 278 10.81 21.06 -7.27
C MET A 278 11.66 20.22 -6.30
N LYS A 279 12.62 19.43 -6.77
CA LYS A 279 13.42 18.50 -5.96
C LYS A 279 14.08 19.13 -4.72
N ASP A 280 14.43 20.40 -4.80
CA ASP A 280 15.12 21.15 -3.72
C ASP A 280 14.14 21.81 -2.73
N ASN A 281 12.84 21.70 -2.96
CA ASN A 281 11.82 22.24 -2.06
C ASN A 281 11.67 21.33 -0.82
N PRO A 282 11.67 21.85 0.42
CA PRO A 282 11.64 21.04 1.65
C PRO A 282 10.27 20.46 1.99
N GLU A 283 9.20 20.88 1.32
CA GLU A 283 7.83 20.49 1.67
C GLU A 283 7.54 19.03 1.34
N THR A 284 6.88 18.33 2.27
CA THR A 284 6.40 16.96 2.08
C THR A 284 5.01 16.87 1.46
N GLY A 285 4.26 17.96 1.52
CA GLY A 285 2.91 18.09 0.99
C GLY A 285 2.86 18.78 -0.37
N GLY A 286 1.71 19.38 -0.67
CA GLY A 286 1.54 20.22 -1.86
C GLY A 286 1.85 21.68 -1.57
N VAL A 287 2.45 22.35 -2.53
CA VAL A 287 2.83 23.75 -2.51
C VAL A 287 1.95 24.51 -3.47
N LEU A 288 1.50 25.70 -3.07
CA LEU A 288 0.81 26.65 -3.94
C LEU A 288 1.84 27.63 -4.51
N MET A 289 1.83 27.82 -5.82
CA MET A 289 2.75 28.70 -6.54
C MET A 289 1.98 29.56 -7.53
N ASP A 290 2.49 30.74 -7.81
CA ASP A 290 2.02 31.57 -8.94
C ASP A 290 2.43 30.93 -10.27
N PHE A 291 1.71 31.30 -11.32
CA PHE A 291 1.91 30.75 -12.66
C PHE A 291 3.30 31.09 -13.21
N GLU A 292 3.75 32.31 -13.01
CA GLU A 292 5.01 32.85 -13.56
C GLU A 292 6.20 32.07 -12.98
N THR A 293 6.18 31.79 -11.66
CA THR A 293 7.20 30.98 -11.00
C THR A 293 7.21 29.56 -11.52
N VAL A 294 6.05 28.96 -11.71
CA VAL A 294 5.91 27.61 -12.26
C VAL A 294 6.39 27.55 -13.69
N TYR A 295 5.99 28.53 -14.51
CA TYR A 295 6.43 28.63 -15.90
C TYR A 295 7.95 28.77 -15.98
N ALA A 296 8.54 29.71 -15.24
CA ALA A 296 9.99 29.94 -15.24
C ALA A 296 10.80 28.66 -14.85
N LYS A 297 10.27 27.83 -13.95
CA LYS A 297 10.93 26.61 -13.50
C LYS A 297 10.65 25.39 -14.38
N GLY A 298 9.48 25.35 -15.02
CA GLY A 298 8.95 24.12 -15.64
C GLY A 298 8.85 24.15 -17.17
N TYR A 299 8.97 25.32 -17.84
CA TYR A 299 8.72 25.44 -19.28
C TYR A 299 9.65 24.58 -20.15
N ASN A 300 10.87 24.30 -19.68
CA ASN A 300 11.83 23.41 -20.36
C ASN A 300 11.74 21.95 -19.92
N ALA A 301 10.74 21.58 -19.12
CA ALA A 301 10.61 20.19 -18.69
C ALA A 301 10.21 19.28 -19.85
N GLY A 302 10.93 18.15 -19.98
CA GLY A 302 10.67 17.18 -21.03
C GLY A 302 9.35 16.42 -20.82
N TYR A 303 8.84 16.37 -19.58
CA TYR A 303 7.62 15.64 -19.24
C TYR A 303 6.77 16.40 -18.24
N TRP A 304 5.47 16.46 -18.52
CA TRP A 304 4.48 16.97 -17.59
C TRP A 304 3.61 15.84 -17.03
N ARG A 305 3.67 15.64 -15.72
CA ARG A 305 2.71 14.77 -15.04
C ARG A 305 1.48 15.58 -14.62
N VAL A 306 0.37 15.35 -15.28
CA VAL A 306 -0.93 15.93 -14.96
C VAL A 306 -1.53 15.26 -13.70
N MET A 307 -2.07 16.04 -12.78
CA MET A 307 -2.50 15.52 -11.47
C MET A 307 -3.91 14.95 -11.43
N ASN A 308 -4.87 15.42 -12.11
CA ASN A 308 -6.25 14.95 -11.93
C ASN A 308 -6.99 14.73 -13.25
N GLY A 309 -6.95 13.47 -13.71
CA GLY A 309 -7.99 12.99 -14.63
C GLY A 309 -8.22 13.90 -15.84
N TYR A 310 -7.15 14.44 -16.39
CA TYR A 310 -7.22 15.12 -17.68
C TYR A 310 -7.83 14.14 -18.69
N LYS A 311 -8.98 14.50 -19.22
CA LYS A 311 -9.71 13.69 -20.21
C LYS A 311 -9.40 14.09 -21.64
N GLY A 312 -8.33 14.87 -21.87
CA GLY A 312 -7.90 15.27 -23.20
C GLY A 312 -7.03 14.21 -23.88
N GLU A 313 -7.06 14.18 -25.19
CA GLU A 313 -6.11 13.42 -25.99
C GLU A 313 -4.70 14.03 -25.86
N PHE A 314 -3.65 13.24 -26.07
CA PHE A 314 -2.25 13.66 -25.96
C PHE A 314 -1.92 14.85 -26.88
N SER A 315 -2.61 14.95 -28.03
CA SER A 315 -2.51 16.08 -28.96
C SER A 315 -2.87 17.46 -28.37
N ARG A 316 -3.74 17.49 -27.34
CA ARG A 316 -4.10 18.74 -26.64
C ARG A 316 -3.09 19.20 -25.60
N SER A 317 -2.22 18.33 -25.11
CA SER A 317 -1.12 18.75 -24.23
C SER A 317 -0.04 19.49 -25.01
N GLU A 318 0.13 19.19 -26.29
CA GLU A 318 1.05 19.91 -27.19
C GLU A 318 0.51 21.30 -27.55
N GLU A 319 -0.80 21.45 -27.76
CA GLU A 319 -1.43 22.76 -27.99
C GLU A 319 -1.30 23.68 -26.75
N HIS A 320 -1.47 23.15 -25.56
CA HIS A 320 -1.27 23.94 -24.33
C HIS A 320 0.20 24.29 -24.09
N THR A 321 1.14 23.49 -24.58
CA THR A 321 2.57 23.83 -24.50
C THR A 321 2.90 24.95 -25.50
N SER A 322 2.25 25.01 -26.67
CA SER A 322 2.41 26.04 -27.64
C SER A 322 1.76 27.40 -27.24
N GLU A 323 0.65 27.36 -26.51
CA GLU A 323 0.03 28.56 -25.90
C GLU A 323 0.89 29.16 -24.78
N LEU A 324 1.69 28.33 -24.08
CA LEU A 324 2.66 28.78 -23.07
C LEU A 324 3.95 29.35 -23.71
N GLN A 325 4.17 29.14 -25.01
CA GLN A 325 5.30 29.67 -25.79
C GLN A 325 4.94 30.92 -26.64
N SER A 326 3.67 31.30 -26.71
CA SER A 326 3.19 32.50 -27.38
C SER A 326 2.84 33.60 -26.39
#